data_49944500a9964b31e503c9accbf22bde
#
_entry.id   49944500a9964b31e503c9accbf22bde
#
_cell.length_a   1.000
_cell.length_b   1.000
_cell.length_c   1.000
_cell.angle_alpha   90.00
_cell.angle_beta   90.00
_cell.angle_gamma   90.00
#
_symmetry.space_group_name_H-M   'P 1'
#
loop_
_entity.id
_entity.type
_entity.pdbx_description
1 polymer ?
#
loop_
_entity_poly.entity_id
_entity_poly.type
_entity_poly.pdbx_seq_one_letter_code
_entity_poly.pdbx_strand_id
1 'polypeptide(L)'
;ETADRTPAISLTIVREAMQSGEAILSADVMGDNRFLGSQSIAGMQLRSMMCAPLMGQDGQPLGVIQLSSRDVRLPFEESDLDVLIGVATQGTLAIENAALHAQVLKQRDLERELEFATQVQLGFLPNKRPQAAGLEFCDYYEAANRVGGDYFDYVELPGGQVAVAVADVAGKGIPAALLMARLYSATRYHLLSQPDLGLALSDLNRDISTSGLGHRFITCVLAVVDPAAGRVAVANAGHLPPLIRHADGSITEFISQHPGM
;
A
#
# COMPACT_ATOMS: atom_id res chain seq x y z
N GLU A 1 43.80 -16.22 17.98
CA GLU A 1 43.32 -15.35 19.11
C GLU A 1 43.07 -13.96 18.56
N THR A 2 41.90 -13.69 18.01
CA THR A 2 41.43 -12.35 17.66
C THR A 2 40.86 -11.75 18.94
N ALA A 3 41.68 -10.97 19.64
CA ALA A 3 41.24 -10.16 20.76
C ALA A 3 40.06 -9.29 20.32
N ASP A 4 38.95 -9.39 21.05
CA ASP A 4 37.78 -8.54 20.99
C ASP A 4 38.19 -7.08 21.22
N ARG A 5 38.60 -6.38 20.14
CA ARG A 5 38.94 -4.97 20.16
C ARG A 5 37.64 -4.20 19.86
N THR A 6 36.88 -3.98 20.94
CA THR A 6 35.84 -2.94 20.87
C THR A 6 36.53 -1.63 20.39
N PRO A 7 36.13 -1.04 19.28
CA PRO A 7 36.79 0.18 18.80
C PRO A 7 36.67 1.27 19.86
N ALA A 8 37.76 1.96 20.09
CA ALA A 8 37.80 3.09 21.01
C ALA A 8 37.04 4.28 20.40
N ILE A 9 35.74 4.37 20.68
CA ILE A 9 34.89 5.43 20.17
C ILE A 9 34.75 6.52 21.22
N SER A 10 35.15 7.74 20.88
CA SER A 10 34.88 8.90 21.71
C SER A 10 33.52 9.49 21.43
N LEU A 11 32.55 9.15 22.26
CA LEU A 11 31.18 9.65 22.14
C LEU A 11 31.09 11.20 22.19
N THR A 12 32.03 11.85 22.85
CA THR A 12 32.06 13.31 22.94
C THR A 12 32.33 13.92 21.57
N ILE A 13 33.34 13.43 20.86
CA ILE A 13 33.72 13.93 19.52
C ILE A 13 32.68 13.58 18.48
N VAL A 14 32.15 12.34 18.55
CA VAL A 14 31.06 11.93 17.68
C VAL A 14 29.85 12.87 17.82
N ARG A 15 29.46 13.17 19.06
CA ARG A 15 28.33 14.07 19.32
C ARG A 15 28.60 15.49 18.83
N GLU A 16 29.80 16.01 19.05
CA GLU A 16 30.18 17.34 18.58
C GLU A 16 30.17 17.43 17.05
N ALA A 17 30.78 16.47 16.35
CA ALA A 17 30.77 16.42 14.89
C ALA A 17 29.34 16.29 14.32
N MET A 18 28.50 15.50 14.98
CA MET A 18 27.09 15.37 14.55
C MET A 18 26.25 16.62 14.83
N GLN A 19 26.55 17.36 15.89
CA GLN A 19 25.77 18.57 16.24
C GLN A 19 26.24 19.80 15.44
N SER A 20 27.56 19.95 15.22
CA SER A 20 28.12 21.08 14.45
C SER A 20 27.97 20.86 12.93
N GLY A 21 27.93 19.62 12.46
CA GLY A 21 28.03 19.28 11.04
C GLY A 21 29.40 19.47 10.46
N GLU A 22 30.44 19.75 11.33
CA GLU A 22 31.81 20.05 10.91
C GLU A 22 32.75 18.90 11.24
N ALA A 23 33.74 18.71 10.39
CA ALA A 23 34.81 17.77 10.65
C ALA A 23 35.75 18.28 11.74
N ILE A 24 36.21 17.39 12.59
CA ILE A 24 37.05 17.72 13.77
C ILE A 24 38.38 17.00 13.64
N LEU A 25 39.47 17.77 13.84
CA LEU A 25 40.84 17.27 13.99
C LEU A 25 41.37 17.64 15.38
N SER A 26 42.00 16.67 16.03
CA SER A 26 42.83 16.89 17.23
C SER A 26 44.16 16.18 17.04
N ALA A 27 45.20 16.94 16.83
CA ALA A 27 46.59 16.45 16.66
C ALA A 27 47.20 15.98 17.99
N ASP A 28 46.77 16.56 19.12
CA ASP A 28 47.11 16.11 20.50
C ASP A 28 45.82 16.10 21.35
N VAL A 29 45.20 14.95 21.43
CA VAL A 29 43.94 14.75 22.17
C VAL A 29 44.11 15.00 23.68
N MET A 30 45.27 14.75 24.21
CA MET A 30 45.57 14.93 25.66
C MET A 30 45.74 16.39 26.06
N GLY A 31 46.18 17.23 25.11
CA GLY A 31 46.35 18.67 25.32
C GLY A 31 45.18 19.52 24.83
N ASP A 32 44.17 18.91 24.18
CA ASP A 32 43.06 19.63 23.58
C ASP A 32 42.00 19.99 24.64
N ASN A 33 41.79 21.28 24.84
CA ASN A 33 40.86 21.81 25.84
C ASN A 33 39.41 21.39 25.61
N ARG A 34 39.03 21.04 24.35
CA ARG A 34 37.68 20.57 23.99
C ARG A 34 37.35 19.22 24.66
N PHE A 35 38.37 18.45 25.03
CA PHE A 35 38.23 17.08 25.54
C PHE A 35 38.72 16.89 26.96
N LEU A 36 39.13 17.98 27.62
CA LEU A 36 39.55 17.97 29.05
C LEU A 36 38.35 17.53 29.92
N GLY A 37 38.54 16.45 30.67
CA GLY A 37 37.53 15.89 31.57
C GLY A 37 36.67 14.74 30.96
N SER A 38 36.88 14.37 29.70
CA SER A 38 36.25 13.21 29.11
C SER A 38 36.88 11.90 29.60
N GLN A 39 36.24 11.22 30.55
CA GLN A 39 36.70 9.93 31.11
C GLN A 39 36.91 8.86 30.03
N SER A 40 36.19 8.91 28.94
CA SER A 40 36.32 7.98 27.80
C SER A 40 37.63 8.17 27.05
N ILE A 41 38.14 9.40 26.91
CA ILE A 41 39.36 9.69 26.20
C ILE A 41 40.62 9.37 27.04
N ALA A 42 40.59 9.71 28.31
CA ALA A 42 41.70 9.45 29.23
C ALA A 42 42.10 7.96 29.35
N GLY A 43 41.12 7.05 29.26
CA GLY A 43 41.36 5.60 29.31
C GLY A 43 41.84 4.97 28.00
N MET A 44 41.75 5.69 26.86
CA MET A 44 42.02 5.12 25.52
C MET A 44 43.44 5.28 25.04
N GLN A 45 44.28 6.10 25.74
CA GLN A 45 45.66 6.43 25.35
C GLN A 45 45.78 6.94 23.90
N LEU A 46 44.77 7.66 23.44
CA LEU A 46 44.75 8.23 22.11
C LEU A 46 45.70 9.46 22.04
N ARG A 47 46.42 9.60 20.94
CA ARG A 47 47.33 10.73 20.71
C ARG A 47 46.76 11.71 19.73
N SER A 48 46.30 11.24 18.58
CA SER A 48 45.63 12.07 17.60
C SER A 48 44.36 11.42 17.11
N MET A 49 43.39 12.23 16.67
CA MET A 49 42.16 11.73 16.14
C MET A 49 41.52 12.72 15.16
N MET A 50 40.76 12.20 14.24
CA MET A 50 39.92 12.99 13.35
C MET A 50 38.52 12.33 13.22
N CYS A 51 37.51 13.18 13.01
CA CYS A 51 36.12 12.75 12.88
C CYS A 51 35.44 13.61 11.83
N ALA A 52 34.86 12.99 10.84
CA ALA A 52 34.09 13.66 9.79
C ALA A 52 32.63 13.18 9.79
N PRO A 53 31.64 14.08 9.83
CA PRO A 53 30.25 13.72 9.74
C PRO A 53 29.88 13.30 8.30
N LEU A 54 28.97 12.34 8.19
CA LEU A 54 28.34 11.93 6.94
C LEU A 54 27.09 12.80 6.75
N MET A 55 27.23 13.94 6.09
CA MET A 55 26.15 14.93 5.97
C MET A 55 25.21 14.57 4.81
N GLY A 56 23.95 14.27 5.13
CA GLY A 56 22.90 14.04 4.13
C GLY A 56 22.52 15.31 3.37
N GLN A 57 21.85 15.17 2.24
CA GLN A 57 21.40 16.29 1.39
C GLN A 57 20.43 17.24 2.10
N ASP A 58 19.72 16.76 3.11
CA ASP A 58 18.84 17.55 3.99
C ASP A 58 19.58 18.33 5.08
N GLY A 59 20.92 18.25 5.10
CA GLY A 59 21.77 18.87 6.10
C GLY A 59 21.78 18.15 7.45
N GLN A 60 21.18 16.96 7.54
CA GLN A 60 21.21 16.14 8.75
C GLN A 60 22.34 15.12 8.68
N PRO A 61 23.08 14.89 9.78
CA PRO A 61 24.13 13.90 9.80
C PRO A 61 23.54 12.48 9.84
N LEU A 62 23.92 11.63 8.89
CA LEU A 62 23.56 10.21 8.84
C LEU A 62 24.44 9.37 9.79
N GLY A 63 25.61 9.87 10.11
CA GLY A 63 26.61 9.22 10.95
C GLY A 63 27.93 9.96 10.95
N VAL A 64 28.97 9.31 11.44
CA VAL A 64 30.33 9.84 11.42
C VAL A 64 31.35 8.78 11.03
N ILE A 65 32.46 9.21 10.46
CA ILE A 65 33.67 8.39 10.33
C ILE A 65 34.69 8.95 11.31
N GLN A 66 35.14 8.14 12.26
CA GLN A 66 36.18 8.50 13.22
C GLN A 66 37.45 7.67 12.98
N LEU A 67 38.59 8.30 12.91
CA LEU A 67 39.89 7.66 12.91
C LEU A 67 40.70 8.15 14.14
N SER A 68 41.44 7.24 14.75
CA SER A 68 42.25 7.55 15.90
C SER A 68 43.63 6.87 15.84
N SER A 69 44.66 7.54 16.30
CA SER A 69 46.05 7.04 16.36
C SER A 69 46.59 7.09 17.80
N ARG A 70 47.38 6.09 18.15
CA ARG A 70 48.20 6.04 19.40
C ARG A 70 49.67 6.36 19.13
N ASP A 71 50.04 6.56 17.87
CA ASP A 71 51.43 6.86 17.51
C ASP A 71 51.72 8.36 17.77
N VAL A 72 52.69 8.61 18.61
CA VAL A 72 53.16 9.97 18.93
C VAL A 72 53.98 10.60 17.80
N ARG A 73 54.57 9.78 16.90
CA ARG A 73 55.45 10.23 15.84
C ARG A 73 54.75 10.69 14.58
N LEU A 74 53.52 10.22 14.41
CA LEU A 74 52.69 10.46 13.22
C LEU A 74 51.28 10.91 13.66
N PRO A 75 51.12 12.12 14.16
CA PRO A 75 49.79 12.68 14.42
C PRO A 75 49.08 12.95 13.08
N PHE A 76 47.77 12.96 13.12
CA PHE A 76 46.98 13.41 11.95
C PHE A 76 47.18 14.89 11.70
N GLU A 77 47.21 15.25 10.42
CA GLU A 77 47.36 16.61 9.92
C GLU A 77 46.08 17.06 9.19
N GLU A 78 46.00 18.38 8.84
CA GLU A 78 44.83 18.89 8.11
C GLU A 78 44.66 18.24 6.74
N SER A 79 45.75 17.86 6.06
CA SER A 79 45.68 17.09 4.81
C SER A 79 45.02 15.74 4.95
N ASP A 80 45.16 15.07 6.11
CA ASP A 80 44.49 13.81 6.40
C ASP A 80 43.01 14.04 6.64
N LEU A 81 42.65 15.15 7.31
CA LEU A 81 41.26 15.53 7.52
C LEU A 81 40.54 15.81 6.19
N ASP A 82 41.18 16.50 5.25
CA ASP A 82 40.64 16.78 3.92
C ASP A 82 40.32 15.47 3.17
N VAL A 83 41.23 14.50 3.26
CA VAL A 83 41.00 13.17 2.69
C VAL A 83 39.80 12.47 3.38
N LEU A 84 39.74 12.55 4.72
CA LEU A 84 38.62 11.95 5.47
C LEU A 84 37.29 12.61 5.12
N ILE A 85 37.23 13.92 4.94
CA ILE A 85 36.05 14.66 4.48
C ILE A 85 35.61 14.15 3.09
N GLY A 86 36.58 13.98 2.18
CA GLY A 86 36.32 13.41 0.86
C GLY A 86 35.73 12.01 0.94
N VAL A 87 36.26 11.13 1.80
CA VAL A 87 35.75 9.77 2.04
C VAL A 87 34.36 9.82 2.67
N ALA A 88 34.15 10.72 3.66
CA ALA A 88 32.83 10.89 4.29
C ALA A 88 31.78 11.34 3.28
N THR A 89 32.10 12.27 2.39
CA THR A 89 31.21 12.72 1.32
C THR A 89 30.83 11.58 0.38
N GLN A 90 31.80 10.78 -0.06
CA GLN A 90 31.53 9.61 -0.91
C GLN A 90 30.74 8.53 -0.16
N GLY A 91 31.04 8.33 1.12
CA GLY A 91 30.29 7.42 2.00
C GLY A 91 28.84 7.82 2.15
N THR A 92 28.57 9.11 2.34
CA THR A 92 27.20 9.65 2.39
C THR A 92 26.43 9.33 1.11
N LEU A 93 27.00 9.66 -0.04
CA LEU A 93 26.36 9.37 -1.35
C LEU A 93 26.07 7.87 -1.53
N ALA A 94 27.00 7.01 -1.10
CA ALA A 94 26.79 5.56 -1.20
C ALA A 94 25.65 5.09 -0.30
N ILE A 95 25.54 5.61 0.94
CA ILE A 95 24.47 5.27 1.88
C ILE A 95 23.12 5.76 1.36
N GLU A 96 23.03 7.01 0.90
CA GLU A 96 21.82 7.58 0.34
C GLU A 96 21.34 6.81 -0.90
N ASN A 97 22.24 6.48 -1.81
CA ASN A 97 21.93 5.67 -2.98
C ASN A 97 21.42 4.26 -2.59
N ALA A 98 22.04 3.63 -1.61
CA ALA A 98 21.59 2.33 -1.12
C ALA A 98 20.19 2.40 -0.50
N ALA A 99 19.91 3.44 0.29
CA ALA A 99 18.58 3.68 0.89
C ALA A 99 17.52 3.93 -0.19
N LEU A 100 17.79 4.76 -1.19
CA LEU A 100 16.90 5.00 -2.33
C LEU A 100 16.64 3.72 -3.13
N HIS A 101 17.68 2.95 -3.39
CA HIS A 101 17.54 1.66 -4.07
C HIS A 101 16.65 0.68 -3.30
N ALA A 102 16.82 0.57 -1.99
CA ALA A 102 15.98 -0.27 -1.14
C ALA A 102 14.51 0.17 -1.17
N GLN A 103 14.27 1.49 -1.16
CA GLN A 103 12.92 2.04 -1.26
C GLN A 103 12.26 1.73 -2.61
N VAL A 104 13.00 1.89 -3.73
CA VAL A 104 12.50 1.56 -5.07
C VAL A 104 12.16 0.08 -5.20
N LEU A 105 13.00 -0.81 -4.67
CA LEU A 105 12.73 -2.25 -4.69
C LEU A 105 11.45 -2.57 -3.92
N LYS A 106 11.29 -2.04 -2.70
CA LYS A 106 10.09 -2.23 -1.89
C LYS A 106 8.81 -1.73 -2.59
N GLN A 107 8.90 -0.59 -3.27
CA GLN A 107 7.79 -0.06 -4.05
C GLN A 107 7.42 -0.98 -5.22
N ARG A 108 8.39 -1.49 -5.96
CA ARG A 108 8.17 -2.44 -7.07
C ARG A 108 7.53 -3.74 -6.61
N ASP A 109 7.94 -4.26 -5.46
CA ASP A 109 7.34 -5.48 -4.91
C ASP A 109 5.87 -5.25 -4.55
N LEU A 110 5.54 -4.13 -3.91
CA LEU A 110 4.16 -3.76 -3.62
C LEU A 110 3.33 -3.57 -4.92
N GLU A 111 3.91 -2.98 -5.95
CA GLU A 111 3.26 -2.81 -7.24
C GLU A 111 2.92 -4.16 -7.89
N ARG A 112 3.83 -5.14 -7.82
CA ARG A 112 3.58 -6.50 -8.32
C ARG A 112 2.49 -7.23 -7.54
N GLU A 113 2.48 -7.08 -6.20
CA GLU A 113 1.42 -7.66 -5.36
C GLU A 113 0.04 -7.08 -5.73
N LEU A 114 -0.04 -5.77 -5.98
CA LEU A 114 -1.27 -5.13 -6.42
C LEU A 114 -1.68 -5.56 -7.83
N GLU A 115 -0.74 -5.76 -8.75
CA GLU A 115 -1.03 -6.30 -10.08
C GLU A 115 -1.61 -7.71 -10.01
N PHE A 116 -1.03 -8.56 -9.17
CA PHE A 116 -1.56 -9.91 -8.94
C PHE A 116 -2.97 -9.86 -8.31
N ALA A 117 -3.19 -9.00 -7.30
CA ALA A 117 -4.51 -8.79 -6.72
C ALA A 117 -5.55 -8.33 -7.76
N THR A 118 -5.15 -7.46 -8.70
CA THR A 118 -6.00 -7.02 -9.82
C THR A 118 -6.41 -8.20 -10.69
N GLN A 119 -5.45 -9.05 -11.07
CA GLN A 119 -5.75 -10.24 -11.90
C GLN A 119 -6.69 -11.21 -11.21
N VAL A 120 -6.50 -11.45 -9.91
CA VAL A 120 -7.41 -12.29 -9.11
C VAL A 120 -8.80 -11.69 -9.06
N GLN A 121 -8.92 -10.38 -8.84
CA GLN A 121 -10.19 -9.67 -8.78
C GLN A 121 -10.94 -9.72 -10.11
N LEU A 122 -10.26 -9.50 -11.23
CA LEU A 122 -10.84 -9.61 -12.56
C LEU A 122 -11.36 -11.01 -12.85
N GLY A 123 -10.79 -12.05 -12.21
CA GLY A 123 -11.28 -13.42 -12.27
C GLY A 123 -12.63 -13.65 -11.59
N PHE A 124 -13.09 -12.75 -10.72
CA PHE A 124 -14.45 -12.78 -10.13
C PHE A 124 -15.49 -12.15 -11.05
N LEU A 125 -15.09 -11.32 -11.99
CA LEU A 125 -16.02 -10.74 -12.96
C LEU A 125 -16.33 -11.75 -14.07
N PRO A 126 -17.51 -11.68 -14.69
CA PRO A 126 -17.89 -12.61 -15.74
C PRO A 126 -16.98 -12.44 -16.97
N ASN A 127 -16.38 -13.53 -17.41
CA ASN A 127 -15.56 -13.59 -18.62
C ASN A 127 -16.38 -14.00 -19.86
N LYS A 128 -17.63 -14.36 -19.66
CA LYS A 128 -18.59 -14.74 -20.73
C LYS A 128 -19.95 -14.13 -20.42
N ARG A 129 -20.59 -13.64 -21.46
CA ARG A 129 -21.98 -13.20 -21.40
C ARG A 129 -22.91 -14.36 -21.58
N PRO A 130 -24.03 -14.43 -20.83
CA PRO A 130 -25.01 -15.48 -21.00
C PRO A 130 -25.65 -15.44 -22.40
N GLN A 131 -26.03 -16.61 -22.90
CA GLN A 131 -26.76 -16.72 -24.15
C GLN A 131 -28.22 -17.05 -23.82
N ALA A 132 -29.12 -16.10 -24.02
CA ALA A 132 -30.55 -16.29 -23.83
C ALA A 132 -31.31 -15.80 -25.08
N ALA A 133 -32.31 -16.58 -25.51
CA ALA A 133 -33.04 -16.26 -26.73
C ALA A 133 -33.75 -14.91 -26.64
N GLY A 134 -33.51 -14.06 -27.62
CA GLY A 134 -34.07 -12.68 -27.70
C GLY A 134 -33.41 -11.64 -26.79
N LEU A 135 -32.32 -11.99 -26.12
CA LEU A 135 -31.57 -11.09 -25.26
C LEU A 135 -30.13 -10.95 -25.75
N GLU A 136 -29.61 -9.74 -25.65
CA GLU A 136 -28.18 -9.40 -25.84
C GLU A 136 -27.68 -8.74 -24.57
N PHE A 137 -26.54 -9.21 -24.08
CA PHE A 137 -25.88 -8.66 -22.88
C PHE A 137 -24.64 -7.90 -23.26
N CYS A 138 -24.46 -6.72 -22.68
CA CYS A 138 -23.27 -5.89 -22.83
C CYS A 138 -22.83 -5.38 -21.46
N ASP A 139 -21.55 -5.37 -21.23
CA ASP A 139 -20.93 -4.93 -19.97
C ASP A 139 -19.72 -4.07 -20.25
N TYR A 140 -19.44 -3.18 -19.32
CA TYR A 140 -18.24 -2.37 -19.27
C TYR A 140 -17.77 -2.30 -17.81
N TYR A 141 -16.48 -2.49 -17.61
CA TYR A 141 -15.85 -2.39 -16.30
C TYR A 141 -14.49 -1.70 -16.41
N GLU A 142 -14.28 -0.69 -15.58
CA GLU A 142 -13.00 -0.01 -15.43
C GLU A 142 -12.82 0.40 -13.98
N ALA A 143 -11.83 -0.21 -13.32
CA ALA A 143 -11.51 0.12 -11.94
C ALA A 143 -10.86 1.50 -11.85
N ALA A 144 -11.29 2.36 -10.95
CA ALA A 144 -10.70 3.68 -10.71
C ALA A 144 -9.26 3.60 -10.17
N ASN A 145 -8.89 2.51 -9.54
CA ASN A 145 -7.54 2.18 -9.06
C ASN A 145 -7.17 0.78 -9.59
N ARG A 146 -6.00 0.25 -9.17
CA ARG A 146 -5.58 -1.12 -9.55
C ARG A 146 -6.60 -2.18 -9.14
N VAL A 147 -7.23 -2.01 -7.95
CA VAL A 147 -8.35 -2.85 -7.47
C VAL A 147 -9.54 -1.98 -7.10
N GLY A 148 -10.75 -2.45 -7.36
CA GLY A 148 -12.02 -1.70 -7.21
C GLY A 148 -13.00 -2.33 -6.23
N GLY A 149 -14.02 -1.56 -5.83
CA GLY A 149 -15.19 -2.02 -5.07
C GLY A 149 -16.35 -2.43 -5.96
N ASP A 150 -16.36 -2.00 -7.22
CA ASP A 150 -17.43 -2.28 -8.17
C ASP A 150 -17.52 -3.78 -8.48
N TYR A 151 -18.75 -4.26 -8.57
CA TYR A 151 -19.07 -5.64 -8.89
C TYR A 151 -20.21 -5.69 -9.90
N PHE A 152 -20.09 -6.56 -10.90
CA PHE A 152 -21.20 -6.98 -11.73
C PHE A 152 -21.10 -8.47 -12.04
N ASP A 153 -22.24 -9.10 -12.25
CA ASP A 153 -22.27 -10.52 -12.58
C ASP A 153 -23.52 -10.91 -13.38
N TYR A 154 -23.38 -12.04 -14.07
CA TYR A 154 -24.49 -12.74 -14.71
C TYR A 154 -24.59 -14.14 -14.09
N VAL A 155 -25.75 -14.48 -13.55
CA VAL A 155 -25.99 -15.77 -12.96
C VAL A 155 -27.12 -16.46 -13.73
N GLU A 156 -26.79 -17.57 -14.39
CA GLU A 156 -27.81 -18.40 -15.04
C GLU A 156 -28.63 -19.13 -13.97
N LEU A 157 -29.94 -18.93 -14.01
CA LEU A 157 -30.88 -19.50 -13.07
C LEU A 157 -31.69 -20.67 -13.71
N PRO A 158 -32.29 -21.56 -12.90
CA PRO A 158 -33.17 -22.58 -13.42
C PRO A 158 -34.29 -22.01 -14.30
N GLY A 159 -34.74 -22.76 -15.31
CA GLY A 159 -35.81 -22.32 -16.21
C GLY A 159 -35.37 -21.35 -17.31
N GLY A 160 -34.07 -21.16 -17.54
CA GLY A 160 -33.54 -20.28 -18.58
C GLY A 160 -33.60 -18.80 -18.23
N GLN A 161 -33.80 -18.49 -16.96
CA GLN A 161 -33.73 -17.14 -16.43
C GLN A 161 -32.28 -16.71 -16.25
N VAL A 162 -32.01 -15.40 -16.32
CA VAL A 162 -30.70 -14.82 -16.08
C VAL A 162 -30.84 -13.73 -15.03
N ALA A 163 -30.09 -13.87 -13.94
CA ALA A 163 -29.92 -12.79 -12.98
C ALA A 163 -28.73 -11.93 -13.38
N VAL A 164 -28.91 -10.60 -13.30
CA VAL A 164 -27.90 -9.58 -13.46
C VAL A 164 -27.72 -8.90 -12.11
N ALA A 165 -26.48 -8.82 -11.64
CA ALA A 165 -26.12 -8.13 -10.40
C ALA A 165 -25.20 -6.96 -10.72
N VAL A 166 -25.44 -5.80 -10.10
CA VAL A 166 -24.53 -4.66 -10.10
C VAL A 166 -24.45 -4.11 -8.68
N ALA A 167 -23.25 -3.87 -8.19
CA ALA A 167 -23.05 -3.34 -6.84
C ALA A 167 -21.79 -2.52 -6.74
N ASP A 168 -21.75 -1.63 -5.74
CA ASP A 168 -20.60 -0.81 -5.40
C ASP A 168 -20.34 -0.85 -3.90
N VAL A 169 -19.10 -1.16 -3.54
CA VAL A 169 -18.61 -1.19 -2.17
C VAL A 169 -18.03 0.16 -1.78
N ALA A 170 -18.60 0.79 -0.78
CA ALA A 170 -18.12 2.08 -0.28
C ALA A 170 -16.64 2.02 0.15
N GLY A 171 -15.81 2.87 -0.48
CA GLY A 171 -14.38 2.93 -0.23
C GLY A 171 -13.53 2.53 -1.44
N LYS A 172 -12.21 2.47 -1.25
CA LYS A 172 -11.24 2.20 -2.33
C LYS A 172 -10.15 1.23 -1.87
N GLY A 173 -9.47 0.63 -2.85
CA GLY A 173 -8.29 -0.22 -2.61
C GLY A 173 -8.61 -1.60 -2.06
N ILE A 174 -7.63 -2.23 -1.45
CA ILE A 174 -7.69 -3.65 -1.02
C ILE A 174 -8.91 -3.99 -0.15
N PRO A 175 -9.30 -3.18 0.86
CA PRO A 175 -10.47 -3.53 1.68
C PRO A 175 -11.78 -3.58 0.87
N ALA A 176 -11.97 -2.69 -0.09
CA ALA A 176 -13.15 -2.71 -0.96
C ALA A 176 -13.11 -3.93 -1.91
N ALA A 177 -11.94 -4.25 -2.45
CA ALA A 177 -11.75 -5.43 -3.30
C ALA A 177 -12.02 -6.75 -2.58
N LEU A 178 -11.64 -6.89 -1.32
CA LEU A 178 -11.95 -8.08 -0.51
C LEU A 178 -13.44 -8.22 -0.23
N LEU A 179 -14.14 -7.11 0.03
CA LEU A 179 -15.58 -7.12 0.20
C LEU A 179 -16.31 -7.45 -1.11
N MET A 180 -15.82 -6.95 -2.24
CA MET A 180 -16.32 -7.31 -3.57
C MET A 180 -16.17 -8.81 -3.84
N ALA A 181 -15.04 -9.41 -3.52
CA ALA A 181 -14.81 -10.85 -3.69
C ALA A 181 -15.79 -11.69 -2.83
N ARG A 182 -16.08 -11.23 -1.61
CA ARG A 182 -17.11 -11.85 -0.78
C ARG A 182 -18.50 -11.67 -1.36
N LEU A 183 -18.82 -10.47 -1.82
CA LEU A 183 -20.10 -10.15 -2.45
C LEU A 183 -20.36 -11.05 -3.66
N TYR A 184 -19.36 -11.28 -4.50
CA TYR A 184 -19.42 -12.21 -5.62
C TYR A 184 -19.90 -13.61 -5.19
N SER A 185 -19.28 -14.19 -4.18
CA SER A 185 -19.62 -15.53 -3.71
C SER A 185 -21.01 -15.58 -3.07
N ALA A 186 -21.33 -14.60 -2.21
CA ALA A 186 -22.61 -14.52 -1.51
C ALA A 186 -23.76 -14.26 -2.47
N THR A 187 -23.63 -13.37 -3.44
CA THR A 187 -24.65 -13.05 -4.44
C THR A 187 -25.04 -14.28 -5.24
N ARG A 188 -24.06 -15.01 -5.75
CA ARG A 188 -24.31 -16.26 -6.50
C ARG A 188 -25.01 -17.31 -5.64
N TYR A 189 -24.56 -17.48 -4.40
CA TYR A 189 -25.17 -18.43 -3.47
C TYR A 189 -26.64 -18.10 -3.20
N HIS A 190 -26.96 -16.85 -2.86
CA HIS A 190 -28.32 -16.45 -2.52
C HIS A 190 -29.25 -16.45 -3.75
N LEU A 191 -28.77 -16.04 -4.92
CA LEU A 191 -29.55 -16.09 -6.15
C LEU A 191 -29.91 -17.55 -6.60
N LEU A 192 -29.01 -18.49 -6.36
CA LEU A 192 -29.22 -19.89 -6.72
C LEU A 192 -30.03 -20.65 -5.66
N SER A 193 -29.97 -20.21 -4.39
CA SER A 193 -30.65 -20.90 -3.28
C SER A 193 -32.06 -20.39 -3.00
N GLN A 194 -32.37 -19.15 -3.39
CA GLN A 194 -33.60 -18.46 -3.04
C GLN A 194 -34.33 -18.00 -4.31
N PRO A 195 -35.51 -18.60 -4.62
CA PRO A 195 -36.27 -18.23 -5.81
C PRO A 195 -36.87 -16.81 -5.76
N ASP A 196 -37.19 -16.30 -4.57
CA ASP A 196 -37.70 -14.95 -4.40
C ASP A 196 -36.55 -13.95 -4.35
N LEU A 197 -36.51 -13.02 -5.31
CA LEU A 197 -35.43 -12.03 -5.46
C LEU A 197 -35.32 -11.08 -4.27
N GLY A 198 -36.44 -10.71 -3.65
CA GLY A 198 -36.45 -9.84 -2.48
C GLY A 198 -35.87 -10.53 -1.24
N LEU A 199 -36.23 -11.83 -1.06
CA LEU A 199 -35.65 -12.65 0.00
C LEU A 199 -34.17 -12.93 -0.27
N ALA A 200 -33.77 -13.20 -1.52
CA ALA A 200 -32.37 -13.38 -1.88
C ALA A 200 -31.53 -12.13 -1.52
N LEU A 201 -32.02 -10.93 -1.84
CA LEU A 201 -31.34 -9.68 -1.47
C LEU A 201 -31.31 -9.46 0.05
N SER A 202 -32.39 -9.81 0.76
CA SER A 202 -32.43 -9.68 2.23
C SER A 202 -31.46 -10.62 2.93
N ASP A 203 -31.35 -11.86 2.44
CA ASP A 203 -30.42 -12.86 2.96
C ASP A 203 -28.96 -12.46 2.64
N LEU A 204 -28.71 -11.96 1.44
CA LEU A 204 -27.43 -11.38 1.05
C LEU A 204 -27.04 -10.22 1.98
N ASN A 205 -27.96 -9.29 2.23
CA ASN A 205 -27.71 -8.15 3.14
C ASN A 205 -27.36 -8.64 4.56
N ARG A 206 -28.08 -9.65 5.08
CA ARG A 206 -27.80 -10.22 6.40
C ARG A 206 -26.43 -10.87 6.44
N ASP A 207 -26.07 -11.65 5.43
CA ASP A 207 -24.76 -12.31 5.35
C ASP A 207 -23.62 -11.31 5.30
N ILE A 208 -23.73 -10.30 4.45
CA ILE A 208 -22.70 -9.27 4.30
C ILE A 208 -22.59 -8.39 5.57
N SER A 209 -23.70 -7.95 6.16
CA SER A 209 -23.73 -7.07 7.33
C SER A 209 -23.10 -7.69 8.57
N THR A 210 -23.20 -9.03 8.74
CA THR A 210 -22.60 -9.75 9.88
C THR A 210 -21.08 -9.91 9.76
N SER A 211 -20.47 -9.46 8.67
CA SER A 211 -19.10 -9.77 8.28
C SER A 211 -18.04 -8.78 8.73
N GLY A 212 -18.38 -7.85 9.61
CA GLY A 212 -17.39 -6.88 10.10
C GLY A 212 -16.98 -5.81 9.07
N LEU A 213 -17.94 -5.30 8.30
CA LEU A 213 -17.75 -4.22 7.31
C LEU A 213 -17.16 -2.93 7.91
N GLY A 214 -17.13 -2.79 9.24
CA GLY A 214 -16.83 -1.55 9.92
C GLY A 214 -17.89 -0.49 9.58
N HIS A 215 -17.46 0.65 9.07
CA HIS A 215 -18.36 1.73 8.64
C HIS A 215 -18.68 1.72 7.14
N ARG A 216 -18.34 0.62 6.43
CA ARG A 216 -18.59 0.51 4.99
C ARG A 216 -19.97 -0.03 4.72
N PHE A 217 -20.56 0.40 3.62
CA PHE A 217 -21.81 -0.13 3.10
C PHE A 217 -21.62 -0.58 1.64
N ILE A 218 -22.56 -1.35 1.16
CA ILE A 218 -22.59 -1.80 -0.23
C ILE A 218 -23.95 -1.40 -0.80
N THR A 219 -23.94 -0.76 -1.94
CA THR A 219 -25.15 -0.56 -2.74
C THR A 219 -25.26 -1.70 -3.75
N CYS A 220 -26.45 -2.25 -3.95
CA CYS A 220 -26.63 -3.40 -4.84
C CYS A 220 -27.98 -3.33 -5.55
N VAL A 221 -27.99 -3.66 -6.83
CA VAL A 221 -29.21 -3.90 -7.60
C VAL A 221 -29.12 -5.29 -8.25
N LEU A 222 -30.19 -6.06 -8.09
CA LEU A 222 -30.35 -7.37 -8.70
C LEU A 222 -31.54 -7.31 -9.66
N ALA A 223 -31.35 -7.86 -10.86
CA ALA A 223 -32.45 -8.01 -11.85
C ALA A 223 -32.51 -9.44 -12.35
N VAL A 224 -33.66 -10.04 -12.32
CA VAL A 224 -33.92 -11.37 -12.91
C VAL A 224 -34.73 -11.19 -14.18
N VAL A 225 -34.16 -11.60 -15.31
CA VAL A 225 -34.79 -11.57 -16.62
C VAL A 225 -35.31 -12.97 -16.92
N ASP A 226 -36.60 -13.05 -17.19
CA ASP A 226 -37.29 -14.27 -17.63
C ASP A 226 -37.74 -14.10 -19.09
N PRO A 227 -36.96 -14.62 -20.04
CA PRO A 227 -37.25 -14.46 -21.46
C PRO A 227 -38.53 -15.16 -21.87
N ALA A 228 -38.84 -16.31 -21.25
CA ALA A 228 -40.04 -17.10 -21.58
C ALA A 228 -41.33 -16.41 -21.13
N ALA A 229 -41.30 -15.74 -19.99
CA ALA A 229 -42.42 -14.97 -19.48
C ALA A 229 -42.45 -13.50 -19.96
N GLY A 230 -41.41 -13.04 -20.63
CA GLY A 230 -41.27 -11.64 -21.06
C GLY A 230 -41.25 -10.65 -19.88
N ARG A 231 -40.66 -11.03 -18.73
CA ARG A 231 -40.68 -10.25 -17.48
C ARG A 231 -39.28 -9.99 -16.95
N VAL A 232 -39.16 -8.86 -16.28
CA VAL A 232 -37.98 -8.51 -15.49
C VAL A 232 -38.43 -8.19 -14.08
N ALA A 233 -37.86 -8.87 -13.08
CA ALA A 233 -37.99 -8.53 -11.68
C ALA A 233 -36.73 -7.81 -11.21
N VAL A 234 -36.89 -6.75 -10.43
CA VAL A 234 -35.73 -5.94 -9.90
C VAL A 234 -35.88 -5.78 -8.40
N ALA A 235 -34.75 -5.96 -7.68
CA ALA A 235 -34.62 -5.62 -6.28
C ALA A 235 -33.42 -4.68 -6.11
N ASN A 236 -33.60 -3.57 -5.41
CA ASN A 236 -32.58 -2.54 -5.26
C ASN A 236 -32.33 -2.22 -3.78
N ALA A 237 -31.06 -2.29 -3.36
CA ALA A 237 -30.58 -1.92 -2.04
C ALA A 237 -29.69 -0.69 -2.13
N GLY A 238 -30.29 0.49 -2.30
CA GLY A 238 -29.61 1.79 -2.28
C GLY A 238 -28.69 2.07 -3.47
N HIS A 239 -28.73 1.26 -4.52
CA HIS A 239 -27.95 1.52 -5.75
C HIS A 239 -28.72 2.48 -6.68
N LEU A 240 -28.01 3.07 -7.67
CA LEU A 240 -28.65 3.87 -8.71
C LEU A 240 -29.74 3.04 -9.41
N PRO A 241 -30.93 3.63 -9.69
CA PRO A 241 -32.02 2.89 -10.32
C PRO A 241 -31.64 2.47 -11.75
N PRO A 242 -32.00 1.25 -12.17
CA PRO A 242 -31.86 0.85 -13.56
C PRO A 242 -32.69 1.72 -14.50
N LEU A 243 -32.16 1.97 -15.67
CA LEU A 243 -32.83 2.70 -16.74
C LEU A 243 -33.40 1.73 -17.76
N ILE A 244 -34.64 1.95 -18.18
CA ILE A 244 -35.30 1.20 -19.26
C ILE A 244 -35.44 2.12 -20.46
N ARG A 245 -34.81 1.73 -21.57
CA ARG A 245 -35.04 2.37 -22.86
C ARG A 245 -36.12 1.61 -23.64
N HIS A 246 -37.21 2.28 -23.93
CA HIS A 246 -38.33 1.72 -24.70
C HIS A 246 -38.07 1.72 -26.20
N ALA A 247 -38.86 0.97 -26.96
CA ALA A 247 -38.72 0.87 -28.41
C ALA A 247 -38.98 2.22 -29.15
N ASP A 248 -39.74 3.11 -28.55
CA ASP A 248 -39.98 4.49 -29.05
C ASP A 248 -38.81 5.46 -28.73
N GLY A 249 -37.78 4.96 -28.05
CA GLY A 249 -36.62 5.73 -27.64
C GLY A 249 -36.77 6.48 -26.32
N SER A 250 -37.94 6.46 -25.68
CA SER A 250 -38.13 7.03 -24.35
C SER A 250 -37.34 6.26 -23.28
N ILE A 251 -36.94 6.96 -22.22
CA ILE A 251 -36.19 6.38 -21.10
C ILE A 251 -37.00 6.57 -19.83
N THR A 252 -37.19 5.49 -19.08
CA THR A 252 -37.80 5.54 -17.75
C THR A 252 -36.87 4.93 -16.71
N GLU A 253 -36.89 5.49 -15.51
CA GLU A 253 -36.20 4.91 -14.35
C GLU A 253 -37.07 3.81 -13.76
N PHE A 254 -36.41 2.68 -13.40
CA PHE A 254 -37.08 1.65 -12.64
C PHE A 254 -37.07 2.04 -11.15
N ILE A 255 -38.11 2.75 -10.73
CA ILE A 255 -38.26 3.19 -9.35
C ILE A 255 -38.92 2.09 -8.55
N SER A 256 -38.29 1.60 -7.48
CA SER A 256 -38.90 0.68 -6.53
C SER A 256 -40.09 1.35 -5.87
N GLN A 257 -41.26 0.64 -5.82
CA GLN A 257 -42.42 1.14 -5.10
C GLN A 257 -42.24 1.12 -3.56
N HIS A 258 -41.18 0.50 -3.09
CA HIS A 258 -40.82 0.46 -1.67
C HIS A 258 -39.43 1.06 -1.53
N PRO A 259 -39.26 2.14 -0.69
CA PRO A 259 -37.92 2.62 -0.37
C PRO A 259 -37.14 1.48 0.29
N GLY A 260 -35.95 1.21 -0.26
CA GLY A 260 -35.04 0.21 0.31
C GLY A 260 -34.78 0.52 1.80
N MET A 261 -34.68 -0.54 2.56
CA MET A 261 -34.29 -0.50 3.98
C MET A 261 -32.84 -0.05 4.14
#